data_724d17b7e4a72162dd5e169f46e66940
#
_entry.id   724d17b7e4a72162dd5e169f46e66940
#
_cell.length_a   1.000
_cell.length_b   1.000
_cell.length_c   1.000
_cell.angle_alpha   90.00
_cell.angle_beta   90.00
_cell.angle_gamma   90.00
#
_symmetry.space_group_name_H-M   'P 1'
#
loop_
_entity.id
_entity.type
_entity.pdbx_description
1 polymer ?
#
loop_
_entity_poly.entity_id
_entity_poly.type
_entity_poly.pdbx_seq_one_letter_code
_entity_poly.pdbx_strand_id
1 'polypeptide(L)'
;MMIVWTISLGLLLLIKFSDGSQDFSYDGNHGPSHWPIDYQSCVGKHQSPINIEEHNVKNINLPPLRFEKLDLPRSSFITNNGHTVMIKTNESEAAVVSGGPLRDNYIFEQLHFHWGENDSEGSEDYINNHSFAMELHAVFYKQSYKSMTEAVNHPDGLAVFAYFYEAADKENPTYKPIVEVLPKVETVGSKHELKEPLLLEHLLIPNMSTMQNYFTYNGSLTTPPCSEVVTWVDFKNPQLLSHDQLAAFRNLRTSDGNKLTHNFRPVQPLSDRLVYHNVFNIDNDVPLENNLNNNEDAGDKYNGGLSIRSSATMSILFVVSTVLVTI
;
A
#
# COMPACT_ATOMS: atom_id res chain seq x y z
N MET A 1 41.39 63.52 18.96
CA MET A 1 40.61 62.31 19.41
C MET A 1 40.08 61.67 18.14
N MET A 2 40.84 60.73 17.63
CA MET A 2 40.49 59.98 16.39
C MET A 2 39.68 58.72 16.76
N ILE A 3 38.45 58.66 16.26
CA ILE A 3 37.58 57.49 16.41
C ILE A 3 37.88 56.54 15.25
N VAL A 4 38.47 55.37 15.58
CA VAL A 4 38.74 54.28 14.65
C VAL A 4 37.48 53.43 14.58
N TRP A 5 36.82 53.41 13.42
CA TRP A 5 35.72 52.46 13.13
C TRP A 5 36.32 51.13 12.64
N THR A 6 36.24 50.10 13.44
CA THR A 6 36.55 48.74 13.02
C THR A 6 35.32 48.16 12.33
N ILE A 7 35.42 47.99 11.02
CA ILE A 7 34.43 47.27 10.22
C ILE A 7 34.71 45.77 10.43
N SER A 8 33.85 45.12 11.21
CA SER A 8 33.84 43.67 11.35
C SER A 8 33.20 43.10 10.09
N LEU A 9 34.01 42.51 9.21
CA LEU A 9 33.56 41.77 8.03
C LEU A 9 33.05 40.40 8.48
N GLY A 10 31.75 40.31 8.75
CA GLY A 10 31.08 39.04 9.03
C GLY A 10 31.08 38.19 7.76
N LEU A 11 31.90 37.14 7.74
CA LEU A 11 31.92 36.10 6.74
C LEU A 11 30.63 35.27 6.91
N LEU A 12 29.59 35.61 6.14
CA LEU A 12 28.38 34.77 6.02
C LEU A 12 28.80 33.50 5.27
N LEU A 13 29.08 32.42 5.99
CA LEU A 13 29.13 31.07 5.44
C LEU A 13 27.70 30.75 4.98
N LEU A 14 27.44 30.92 3.70
CA LEU A 14 26.31 30.32 3.02
C LEU A 14 26.54 28.77 3.01
N ILE A 15 26.10 28.10 4.07
CA ILE A 15 25.92 26.67 4.01
C ILE A 15 24.81 26.47 2.99
N LYS A 16 25.18 26.16 1.76
CA LYS A 16 24.25 25.52 0.83
C LYS A 16 23.89 24.20 1.49
N PHE A 17 22.70 24.13 2.10
CA PHE A 17 22.01 22.86 2.22
C PHE A 17 21.79 22.41 0.77
N SER A 18 22.67 21.57 0.28
CA SER A 18 22.36 20.70 -0.82
C SER A 18 21.12 19.94 -0.35
N ASP A 19 19.96 20.19 -0.95
CA ASP A 19 18.92 19.19 -1.01
C ASP A 19 19.60 17.99 -1.69
N GLY A 20 20.09 17.07 -0.87
CA GLY A 20 20.62 15.81 -1.34
C GLY A 20 19.44 15.05 -1.90
N SER A 21 19.17 15.20 -3.21
CA SER A 21 18.50 14.16 -3.95
C SER A 21 19.23 12.88 -3.60
N GLN A 22 18.51 11.94 -3.03
CA GLN A 22 19.07 10.63 -2.68
C GLN A 22 19.71 10.06 -3.95
N ASP A 23 21.02 10.08 -4.00
CA ASP A 23 21.79 9.65 -5.18
C ASP A 23 21.93 8.12 -5.12
N PHE A 24 20.84 7.41 -5.34
CA PHE A 24 20.81 5.96 -5.51
C PHE A 24 20.22 5.60 -6.87
N SER A 25 20.57 4.43 -7.37
CA SER A 25 20.00 3.85 -8.57
C SER A 25 19.74 2.35 -8.34
N TYR A 26 19.28 1.68 -9.37
CA TYR A 26 19.12 0.22 -9.32
C TYR A 26 20.29 -0.51 -10.00
N ASP A 27 21.23 0.23 -10.61
CA ASP A 27 22.36 -0.29 -11.33
C ASP A 27 23.70 0.32 -10.90
N GLY A 28 24.78 -0.37 -11.28
CA GLY A 28 26.16 0.14 -11.18
C GLY A 28 26.58 0.46 -9.74
N ASN A 29 27.38 1.53 -9.60
CA ASN A 29 28.01 1.90 -8.32
C ASN A 29 27.04 2.51 -7.30
N HIS A 30 25.83 2.85 -7.70
CA HIS A 30 24.76 3.38 -6.83
C HIS A 30 23.59 2.38 -6.69
N GLY A 31 23.76 1.17 -7.21
CA GLY A 31 22.77 0.09 -7.14
C GLY A 31 22.65 -0.54 -5.75
N PRO A 32 21.68 -1.46 -5.56
CA PRO A 32 21.33 -2.02 -4.24
C PRO A 32 22.48 -2.64 -3.45
N SER A 33 23.47 -3.22 -4.13
CA SER A 33 24.68 -3.78 -3.47
C SER A 33 25.59 -2.71 -2.85
N HIS A 34 25.48 -1.46 -3.27
CA HIS A 34 26.27 -0.33 -2.78
C HIS A 34 25.52 0.59 -1.82
N TRP A 35 24.18 0.49 -1.73
CA TRP A 35 23.39 1.32 -0.81
C TRP A 35 23.90 1.32 0.63
N PRO A 36 24.39 0.20 1.19
CA PRO A 36 24.94 0.18 2.54
C PRO A 36 26.14 1.12 2.79
N ILE A 37 26.82 1.57 1.74
CA ILE A 37 27.98 2.49 1.87
C ILE A 37 27.52 3.85 2.37
N ASP A 38 26.41 4.36 1.78
CA ASP A 38 25.88 5.69 2.09
C ASP A 38 24.67 5.63 3.06
N TYR A 39 24.00 4.49 3.11
CA TYR A 39 22.78 4.27 3.92
C TYR A 39 22.92 3.04 4.81
N GLN A 40 23.47 3.26 6.00
CA GLN A 40 23.81 2.17 6.94
C GLN A 40 22.60 1.32 7.34
N SER A 41 21.39 1.87 7.36
CA SER A 41 20.17 1.10 7.68
C SER A 41 19.90 -0.01 6.64
N CYS A 42 20.46 0.08 5.42
CA CYS A 42 20.29 -0.94 4.39
C CYS A 42 21.01 -2.26 4.70
N VAL A 43 21.84 -2.35 5.75
CA VAL A 43 22.40 -3.59 6.32
C VAL A 43 21.62 -4.07 7.55
N GLY A 44 20.44 -3.56 7.78
CA GLY A 44 19.56 -3.97 8.87
C GLY A 44 19.20 -5.45 8.81
N LYS A 45 18.63 -5.94 9.90
CA LYS A 45 18.31 -7.36 10.06
C LYS A 45 16.96 -7.74 9.45
N HIS A 46 16.03 -6.78 9.38
CA HIS A 46 14.64 -6.98 8.98
C HIS A 46 14.31 -6.21 7.69
N GLN A 47 15.15 -6.40 6.69
CA GLN A 47 15.05 -5.69 5.42
C GLN A 47 13.96 -6.27 4.51
N SER A 48 13.44 -5.41 3.61
CA SER A 48 12.50 -5.73 2.53
C SER A 48 13.12 -5.43 1.16
N PRO A 49 12.66 -6.06 0.08
CA PRO A 49 11.61 -7.10 0.02
C PRO A 49 12.10 -8.48 0.47
N ILE A 50 11.19 -9.47 0.53
CA ILE A 50 11.52 -10.86 0.89
C ILE A 50 10.94 -11.86 -0.12
N ASN A 51 11.40 -13.12 -0.05
CA ASN A 51 10.70 -14.23 -0.68
C ASN A 51 9.76 -14.89 0.33
N ILE A 52 8.46 -14.84 0.07
CA ILE A 52 7.42 -15.45 0.90
C ILE A 52 7.26 -16.91 0.50
N GLU A 53 7.76 -17.81 1.32
CA GLU A 53 7.62 -19.25 1.11
C GLU A 53 6.36 -19.76 1.82
N GLU A 54 5.30 -20.06 1.08
CA GLU A 54 3.98 -20.41 1.63
C GLU A 54 4.01 -21.61 2.57
N HIS A 55 4.93 -22.54 2.38
CA HIS A 55 5.07 -23.69 3.28
C HIS A 55 5.65 -23.32 4.66
N ASN A 56 6.24 -22.13 4.80
CA ASN A 56 6.85 -21.62 6.02
C ASN A 56 6.01 -20.55 6.74
N VAL A 57 4.93 -20.05 6.11
CA VAL A 57 4.09 -19.02 6.72
C VAL A 57 3.22 -19.59 7.84
N LYS A 58 2.85 -18.75 8.79
CA LYS A 58 1.89 -19.09 9.85
C LYS A 58 0.52 -18.54 9.52
N ASN A 59 -0.48 -19.42 9.43
CA ASN A 59 -1.86 -18.98 9.28
C ASN A 59 -2.33 -18.24 10.53
N ILE A 60 -3.01 -17.13 10.31
CA ILE A 60 -3.60 -16.28 11.34
C ILE A 60 -4.98 -15.80 10.88
N ASN A 61 -5.87 -15.53 11.83
CA ASN A 61 -7.14 -14.87 11.56
C ASN A 61 -7.10 -13.49 12.22
N LEU A 62 -6.91 -12.46 11.41
CA LEU A 62 -6.86 -11.07 11.85
C LEU A 62 -8.22 -10.40 11.68
N PRO A 63 -8.49 -9.32 12.43
CA PRO A 63 -9.67 -8.49 12.17
C PRO A 63 -9.71 -8.04 10.71
N PRO A 64 -10.88 -7.88 10.09
CA PRO A 64 -10.97 -7.44 8.72
C PRO A 64 -10.27 -6.10 8.50
N LEU A 65 -9.57 -5.97 7.36
CA LEU A 65 -9.10 -4.67 6.89
C LEU A 65 -10.30 -3.74 6.65
N ARG A 66 -10.16 -2.51 7.07
CA ARG A 66 -11.17 -1.46 6.92
C ARG A 66 -10.58 -0.31 6.12
N PHE A 67 -11.36 0.19 5.18
CA PHE A 67 -10.99 1.25 4.27
C PHE A 67 -12.00 2.37 4.40
N GLU A 68 -11.54 3.60 4.62
CA GLU A 68 -12.40 4.77 4.76
C GLU A 68 -12.01 5.80 3.71
N LYS A 69 -13.02 6.36 3.03
CA LYS A 69 -12.88 7.45 2.06
C LYS A 69 -12.00 7.14 0.83
N LEU A 70 -11.80 5.86 0.47
CA LEU A 70 -11.14 5.49 -0.78
C LEU A 70 -12.04 5.71 -2.00
N ASP A 71 -13.35 5.70 -1.80
CA ASP A 71 -14.42 5.95 -2.78
C ASP A 71 -14.61 7.44 -3.14
N LEU A 72 -13.92 8.35 -2.44
CA LEU A 72 -14.00 9.77 -2.77
C LEU A 72 -13.14 10.11 -3.99
N PRO A 73 -13.69 10.84 -4.99
CA PRO A 73 -12.94 11.28 -6.15
C PRO A 73 -11.85 12.29 -5.76
N ARG A 74 -10.60 12.07 -6.20
CA ARG A 74 -9.43 12.83 -5.79
C ARG A 74 -8.70 13.44 -6.96
N SER A 75 -8.46 14.74 -6.92
CA SER A 75 -7.48 15.37 -7.80
C SER A 75 -6.11 14.75 -7.52
N SER A 76 -5.48 14.22 -8.55
CA SER A 76 -4.26 13.42 -8.41
C SER A 76 -3.23 13.82 -9.46
N PHE A 77 -1.97 13.69 -9.11
CA PHE A 77 -0.88 13.92 -10.02
C PHE A 77 0.12 12.78 -10.02
N ILE A 78 0.69 12.53 -11.18
CA ILE A 78 1.76 11.58 -11.43
C ILE A 78 3.07 12.33 -11.53
N THR A 79 4.13 11.79 -10.92
CA THR A 79 5.49 12.35 -10.98
C THR A 79 6.49 11.22 -11.22
N ASN A 80 7.44 11.42 -12.14
CA ASN A 80 8.65 10.62 -12.21
C ASN A 80 9.70 11.24 -11.28
N ASN A 81 10.10 10.52 -10.23
CA ASN A 81 11.11 10.98 -9.26
C ASN A 81 12.53 10.47 -9.57
N GLY A 82 12.74 9.81 -10.72
CA GLY A 82 14.01 9.22 -11.13
C GLY A 82 14.21 7.76 -10.73
N HIS A 83 13.37 7.27 -9.80
CA HIS A 83 13.45 5.90 -9.28
C HIS A 83 12.15 5.10 -9.51
N THR A 84 11.05 5.80 -9.66
CA THR A 84 9.73 5.24 -9.94
C THR A 84 8.80 6.32 -10.46
N VAL A 85 7.63 5.92 -10.90
CA VAL A 85 6.48 6.82 -11.06
C VAL A 85 5.61 6.76 -9.83
N MET A 86 5.33 7.93 -9.26
CA MET A 86 4.57 8.07 -8.02
C MET A 86 3.30 8.87 -8.26
N ILE A 87 2.20 8.44 -7.63
CA ILE A 87 0.92 9.15 -7.64
C ILE A 87 0.62 9.67 -6.24
N LYS A 88 0.33 10.98 -6.15
CA LYS A 88 -0.16 11.64 -4.95
C LYS A 88 -1.52 12.29 -5.20
N THR A 89 -2.29 12.44 -4.14
CA THR A 89 -3.58 13.11 -4.16
C THR A 89 -3.52 14.46 -3.47
N ASN A 90 -4.30 15.44 -3.97
CA ASN A 90 -4.42 16.78 -3.39
C ASN A 90 -5.75 16.91 -2.66
N GLU A 91 -5.88 16.32 -1.47
CA GLU A 91 -7.18 16.27 -0.81
C GLU A 91 -7.15 16.78 0.63
N SER A 92 -8.25 17.44 1.03
CA SER A 92 -8.50 17.86 2.41
C SER A 92 -8.95 16.69 3.29
N GLU A 93 -9.52 15.64 2.69
CA GLU A 93 -10.00 14.45 3.39
C GLU A 93 -9.13 13.24 3.09
N ALA A 94 -8.35 12.82 4.08
CA ALA A 94 -7.45 11.70 3.94
C ALA A 94 -8.20 10.37 3.78
N ALA A 95 -7.73 9.51 2.88
CA ALA A 95 -8.09 8.11 2.86
C ALA A 95 -7.39 7.39 4.00
N VAL A 96 -8.09 6.48 4.68
CA VAL A 96 -7.60 5.82 5.88
C VAL A 96 -7.77 4.31 5.77
N VAL A 97 -6.79 3.56 6.28
CA VAL A 97 -6.85 2.11 6.44
C VAL A 97 -6.62 1.73 7.90
N SER A 98 -7.28 0.66 8.34
CA SER A 98 -7.14 0.10 9.69
C SER A 98 -7.52 -1.39 9.71
N GLY A 99 -7.40 -2.03 10.87
CA GLY A 99 -7.69 -3.47 11.00
C GLY A 99 -6.55 -4.33 10.45
N GLY A 100 -6.80 -5.60 10.15
CA GLY A 100 -5.75 -6.53 9.80
C GLY A 100 -4.62 -6.56 10.84
N PRO A 101 -3.36 -6.46 10.44
CA PRO A 101 -2.22 -6.37 11.35
C PRO A 101 -2.04 -4.98 11.98
N LEU A 102 -2.79 -3.98 11.52
CA LEU A 102 -2.63 -2.58 11.93
C LEU A 102 -3.30 -2.33 13.28
N ARG A 103 -2.56 -1.70 14.21
CA ARG A 103 -3.03 -1.41 15.57
C ARG A 103 -3.61 0.00 15.73
N ASP A 104 -3.64 0.78 14.65
CA ASP A 104 -4.10 2.18 14.61
C ASP A 104 -4.65 2.49 13.22
N ASN A 105 -5.14 3.70 13.02
CA ASN A 105 -5.48 4.22 11.70
C ASN A 105 -4.20 4.66 10.98
N TYR A 106 -4.13 4.39 9.67
CA TYR A 106 -3.04 4.81 8.80
C TYR A 106 -3.59 5.63 7.64
N ILE A 107 -2.98 6.78 7.40
CA ILE A 107 -3.38 7.77 6.39
C ILE A 107 -2.62 7.52 5.10
N PHE A 108 -3.32 7.52 3.97
CA PHE A 108 -2.73 7.42 2.64
C PHE A 108 -1.78 8.58 2.37
N GLU A 109 -0.57 8.26 1.92
CA GLU A 109 0.45 9.23 1.52
C GLU A 109 0.65 9.28 0.01
N GLN A 110 0.87 8.11 -0.62
CA GLN A 110 1.13 7.99 -2.04
C GLN A 110 1.08 6.52 -2.48
N LEU A 111 1.06 6.31 -3.80
CA LEU A 111 1.34 5.01 -4.39
C LEU A 111 2.40 5.11 -5.48
N HIS A 112 3.16 4.04 -5.69
CA HIS A 112 4.21 3.96 -6.70
C HIS A 112 4.36 2.53 -7.20
N PHE A 113 5.18 2.34 -8.24
CA PHE A 113 5.27 1.08 -8.96
C PHE A 113 6.71 0.59 -9.10
N HIS A 114 6.87 -0.72 -9.08
CA HIS A 114 8.11 -1.43 -9.38
C HIS A 114 7.88 -2.36 -10.56
N TRP A 115 8.80 -2.39 -11.53
CA TRP A 115 8.73 -3.18 -12.75
C TRP A 115 10.09 -3.70 -13.17
N GLY A 116 10.13 -4.64 -14.12
CA GLY A 116 11.32 -5.25 -14.66
C GLY A 116 11.52 -4.98 -16.14
N GLU A 117 12.64 -5.45 -16.68
CA GLU A 117 12.99 -5.30 -18.10
C GLU A 117 12.01 -6.03 -19.03
N ASN A 118 11.35 -7.05 -18.52
CA ASN A 118 10.39 -7.88 -19.24
C ASN A 118 9.21 -8.28 -18.34
N ASP A 119 8.26 -9.03 -18.86
CA ASP A 119 7.01 -9.36 -18.16
C ASP A 119 7.14 -10.59 -17.23
N SER A 120 8.32 -11.19 -17.10
CA SER A 120 8.54 -12.34 -16.22
C SER A 120 9.18 -11.97 -14.88
N GLU A 121 9.53 -10.68 -14.68
CA GLU A 121 10.11 -10.14 -13.46
C GLU A 121 9.72 -8.68 -13.27
N GLY A 122 9.79 -8.17 -12.05
CA GLY A 122 9.49 -6.77 -11.78
C GLY A 122 8.93 -6.52 -10.39
N SER A 123 8.40 -7.54 -9.72
CA SER A 123 8.00 -7.40 -8.32
C SER A 123 9.23 -7.37 -7.40
N GLU A 124 9.08 -6.70 -6.27
CA GLU A 124 10.07 -6.65 -5.20
C GLU A 124 9.93 -7.86 -4.27
N ASP A 125 8.72 -8.10 -3.72
CA ASP A 125 8.43 -9.32 -2.98
C ASP A 125 8.19 -10.49 -3.95
N TYR A 126 8.63 -11.69 -3.54
CA TYR A 126 8.42 -12.93 -4.27
C TYR A 126 7.49 -13.85 -3.49
N ILE A 127 6.70 -14.66 -4.19
CA ILE A 127 5.93 -15.74 -3.60
C ILE A 127 6.44 -17.08 -4.16
N ASN A 128 6.95 -17.96 -3.30
CA ASN A 128 7.51 -19.25 -3.70
C ASN A 128 8.58 -19.15 -4.79
N ASN A 129 9.51 -18.19 -4.68
CA ASN A 129 10.53 -17.86 -5.66
C ASN A 129 9.99 -17.39 -7.03
N HIS A 130 8.71 -17.02 -7.10
CA HIS A 130 8.12 -16.44 -8.30
C HIS A 130 8.12 -14.91 -8.19
N SER A 131 8.69 -14.23 -9.19
CA SER A 131 8.58 -12.80 -9.41
C SER A 131 7.40 -12.50 -10.32
N PHE A 132 6.69 -11.43 -10.07
CA PHE A 132 5.60 -10.95 -10.91
C PHE A 132 6.09 -9.84 -11.86
N ALA A 133 5.32 -9.53 -12.89
CA ALA A 133 5.69 -8.54 -13.89
C ALA A 133 5.81 -7.10 -13.35
N MET A 134 5.07 -6.81 -12.27
CA MET A 134 5.02 -5.49 -11.62
C MET A 134 4.50 -5.64 -10.18
N GLU A 135 4.86 -4.66 -9.35
CA GLU A 135 4.30 -4.50 -8.01
C GLU A 135 3.93 -3.04 -7.75
N LEU A 136 2.74 -2.81 -7.20
CA LEU A 136 2.29 -1.50 -6.72
C LEU A 136 2.41 -1.45 -5.21
N HIS A 137 3.01 -0.40 -4.69
CA HIS A 137 3.04 -0.08 -3.27
C HIS A 137 2.12 1.10 -2.96
N ALA A 138 1.13 0.89 -2.12
CA ALA A 138 0.34 1.96 -1.53
C ALA A 138 0.86 2.23 -0.12
N VAL A 139 1.41 3.41 0.09
CA VAL A 139 2.09 3.80 1.33
C VAL A 139 1.16 4.62 2.19
N PHE A 140 1.08 4.22 3.46
CA PHE A 140 0.29 4.87 4.49
C PHE A 140 1.17 5.16 5.71
N TYR A 141 0.96 6.30 6.38
CA TYR A 141 1.62 6.61 7.64
C TYR A 141 0.66 6.57 8.82
N LYS A 142 1.14 6.14 9.97
CA LYS A 142 0.34 6.02 11.19
C LYS A 142 -0.20 7.38 11.61
N GLN A 143 -1.51 7.51 11.77
CA GLN A 143 -2.22 8.77 12.03
C GLN A 143 -1.74 9.48 13.29
N SER A 144 -1.42 8.72 14.34
CA SER A 144 -0.96 9.28 15.61
C SER A 144 0.37 10.05 15.51
N TYR A 145 1.18 9.77 14.46
CA TYR A 145 2.44 10.50 14.19
C TYR A 145 2.25 11.77 13.34
N LYS A 146 1.03 12.02 12.84
CA LYS A 146 0.59 13.26 12.18
C LYS A 146 1.22 13.57 10.82
N SER A 147 2.35 13.00 10.47
CA SER A 147 3.01 13.19 9.18
C SER A 147 3.90 11.99 8.82
N MET A 148 4.14 11.83 7.51
CA MET A 148 5.10 10.86 6.98
C MET A 148 6.50 11.08 7.56
N THR A 149 6.96 12.34 7.65
CA THR A 149 8.29 12.70 8.17
C THR A 149 8.51 12.26 9.61
N GLU A 150 7.48 12.33 10.45
CA GLU A 150 7.57 11.85 11.82
C GLU A 150 7.43 10.32 11.89
N ALA A 151 6.51 9.76 11.12
CA ALA A 151 6.22 8.33 11.13
C ALA A 151 7.45 7.46 10.79
N VAL A 152 8.30 7.89 9.86
CA VAL A 152 9.52 7.13 9.48
C VAL A 152 10.56 7.00 10.60
N ASN A 153 10.38 7.68 11.71
CA ASN A 153 11.24 7.59 12.89
C ASN A 153 10.76 6.53 13.91
N HIS A 154 9.64 5.85 13.63
CA HIS A 154 9.02 4.90 14.54
C HIS A 154 8.89 3.51 13.92
N PRO A 155 9.14 2.41 14.65
CA PRO A 155 9.14 1.04 14.12
C PRO A 155 7.82 0.58 13.50
N ASP A 156 6.69 1.21 13.88
CA ASP A 156 5.34 0.95 13.37
C ASP A 156 4.77 2.16 12.61
N GLY A 157 5.66 3.00 12.09
CA GLY A 157 5.26 4.27 11.50
C GLY A 157 4.54 4.15 10.19
N LEU A 158 4.86 3.13 9.39
CA LEU A 158 4.32 2.95 8.05
C LEU A 158 3.58 1.62 7.89
N ALA A 159 2.58 1.64 7.05
CA ALA A 159 2.01 0.45 6.45
C ALA A 159 2.14 0.56 4.93
N VAL A 160 2.59 -0.51 4.29
CA VAL A 160 2.65 -0.60 2.82
C VAL A 160 1.79 -1.77 2.38
N PHE A 161 0.89 -1.50 1.45
CA PHE A 161 0.04 -2.49 0.82
C PHE A 161 0.60 -2.78 -0.57
N ALA A 162 1.02 -4.03 -0.77
CA ALA A 162 1.63 -4.50 -2.01
C ALA A 162 0.62 -5.27 -2.86
N TYR A 163 0.60 -4.95 -4.15
CA TYR A 163 -0.27 -5.59 -5.14
C TYR A 163 0.58 -6.08 -6.29
N PHE A 164 0.49 -7.37 -6.58
CA PHE A 164 1.22 -8.02 -7.67
C PHE A 164 0.46 -7.96 -8.98
N TYR A 165 1.18 -7.96 -10.10
CA TYR A 165 0.60 -7.96 -11.44
C TYR A 165 1.25 -9.01 -12.32
N GLU A 166 0.42 -9.74 -13.05
CA GLU A 166 0.83 -10.63 -14.13
C GLU A 166 0.50 -10.02 -15.48
N ALA A 167 1.30 -10.37 -16.49
CA ALA A 167 1.06 -9.95 -17.85
C ALA A 167 -0.12 -10.71 -18.48
N ALA A 168 -0.91 -10.01 -19.27
CA ALA A 168 -2.05 -10.55 -19.99
C ALA A 168 -2.20 -9.89 -21.37
N ASP A 169 -2.97 -10.51 -22.26
CA ASP A 169 -3.25 -9.93 -23.57
C ASP A 169 -4.23 -8.73 -23.50
N LYS A 170 -5.09 -8.75 -22.48
CA LYS A 170 -6.19 -7.79 -22.37
C LYS A 170 -5.82 -6.59 -21.51
N GLU A 171 -6.09 -5.37 -22.02
CA GLU A 171 -5.95 -4.12 -21.28
C GLU A 171 -6.81 -4.11 -20.00
N ASN A 172 -6.21 -3.64 -18.91
CA ASN A 172 -6.93 -3.32 -17.68
C ASN A 172 -7.40 -1.85 -17.73
N PRO A 173 -8.71 -1.60 -17.85
CA PRO A 173 -9.24 -0.26 -18.02
C PRO A 173 -8.99 0.66 -16.83
N THR A 174 -8.82 0.12 -15.61
CA THR A 174 -8.50 0.88 -14.40
C THR A 174 -7.18 1.64 -14.53
N TYR A 175 -6.20 1.04 -15.22
CA TYR A 175 -4.85 1.61 -15.36
C TYR A 175 -4.70 2.49 -16.61
N LYS A 176 -5.69 2.49 -17.52
CA LYS A 176 -5.64 3.31 -18.73
C LYS A 176 -5.35 4.79 -18.50
N PRO A 177 -6.01 5.51 -17.55
CA PRO A 177 -5.73 6.91 -17.30
C PRO A 177 -4.30 7.18 -16.80
N ILE A 178 -3.70 6.22 -16.08
CA ILE A 178 -2.33 6.29 -15.61
C ILE A 178 -1.38 6.13 -16.79
N VAL A 179 -1.55 5.05 -17.57
CA VAL A 179 -0.70 4.71 -18.72
C VAL A 179 -0.69 5.82 -19.78
N GLU A 180 -1.84 6.45 -20.07
CA GLU A 180 -1.94 7.58 -21.00
C GLU A 180 -1.13 8.81 -20.58
N VAL A 181 -0.81 8.95 -19.30
CA VAL A 181 -0.04 10.09 -18.76
C VAL A 181 1.46 9.79 -18.71
N LEU A 182 1.89 8.52 -18.67
CA LEU A 182 3.32 8.16 -18.55
C LEU A 182 4.23 8.88 -19.59
N PRO A 183 3.86 9.02 -20.88
CA PRO A 183 4.70 9.76 -21.83
C PRO A 183 4.91 11.25 -21.48
N LYS A 184 4.05 11.83 -20.63
CA LYS A 184 4.15 13.24 -20.19
C LYS A 184 5.04 13.42 -18.97
N VAL A 185 5.35 12.33 -18.30
CA VAL A 185 6.24 12.27 -17.14
C VAL A 185 7.48 11.40 -17.39
N GLU A 186 7.83 11.21 -18.65
CA GLU A 186 9.01 10.42 -19.04
C GLU A 186 10.29 10.93 -18.38
N THR A 187 10.46 12.26 -18.32
CA THR A 187 11.66 12.91 -17.75
C THR A 187 11.54 13.10 -16.24
N VAL A 188 12.64 12.90 -15.53
CA VAL A 188 12.72 13.10 -14.06
C VAL A 188 12.30 14.50 -13.66
N GLY A 189 11.54 14.59 -12.57
CA GLY A 189 10.98 15.82 -12.03
C GLY A 189 9.72 16.30 -12.77
N SER A 190 9.34 15.65 -13.90
CA SER A 190 8.08 15.96 -14.58
C SER A 190 6.90 15.54 -13.72
N LYS A 191 5.89 16.43 -13.69
CA LYS A 191 4.64 16.24 -12.96
C LYS A 191 3.46 16.52 -13.88
N HIS A 192 2.46 15.64 -13.88
CA HIS A 192 1.24 15.83 -14.66
C HIS A 192 0.01 15.45 -13.85
N GLU A 193 -1.05 16.25 -13.92
CA GLU A 193 -2.33 15.94 -13.29
C GLU A 193 -3.10 14.91 -14.13
N LEU A 194 -3.78 13.99 -13.45
CA LEU A 194 -4.77 13.11 -14.11
C LEU A 194 -5.95 13.97 -14.58
N LYS A 195 -6.46 13.67 -15.77
CA LYS A 195 -7.59 14.41 -16.35
C LYS A 195 -8.87 14.23 -15.52
N GLU A 196 -9.08 13.01 -15.05
CA GLU A 196 -10.24 12.63 -14.23
C GLU A 196 -9.79 12.39 -12.80
N PRO A 197 -10.63 12.74 -11.82
CA PRO A 197 -10.36 12.42 -10.43
C PRO A 197 -10.14 10.93 -10.23
N LEU A 198 -9.13 10.57 -9.44
CA LEU A 198 -8.82 9.18 -9.12
C LEU A 198 -9.68 8.70 -7.95
N LEU A 199 -10.26 7.53 -8.08
CA LEU A 199 -10.84 6.76 -6.99
C LEU A 199 -9.80 5.74 -6.53
N LEU A 200 -9.24 5.95 -5.33
CA LEU A 200 -8.26 5.02 -4.77
C LEU A 200 -8.82 3.61 -4.62
N GLU A 201 -10.13 3.50 -4.38
CA GLU A 201 -10.84 2.23 -4.28
C GLU A 201 -10.60 1.34 -5.51
N HIS A 202 -10.60 1.90 -6.71
CA HIS A 202 -10.42 1.13 -7.95
C HIS A 202 -9.03 0.49 -8.07
N LEU A 203 -8.01 1.09 -7.47
CA LEU A 203 -6.65 0.57 -7.46
C LEU A 203 -6.39 -0.34 -6.26
N LEU A 204 -6.91 0.02 -5.08
CA LEU A 204 -6.58 -0.59 -3.80
C LEU A 204 -7.59 -1.66 -3.34
N ILE A 205 -8.78 -1.70 -3.95
CA ILE A 205 -9.80 -2.73 -3.67
C ILE A 205 -10.28 -3.33 -5.01
N PRO A 206 -9.39 -3.96 -5.78
CA PRO A 206 -9.75 -4.50 -7.10
C PRO A 206 -10.80 -5.61 -7.01
N ASN A 207 -10.80 -6.34 -5.92
CA ASN A 207 -11.78 -7.39 -5.62
C ASN A 207 -11.96 -7.54 -4.11
N MET A 208 -13.07 -7.07 -3.58
CA MET A 208 -13.38 -7.11 -2.14
C MET A 208 -13.29 -8.52 -1.54
N SER A 209 -13.66 -9.57 -2.30
CA SER A 209 -13.63 -10.95 -1.81
C SER A 209 -12.21 -11.48 -1.54
N THR A 210 -11.18 -10.91 -2.16
CA THR A 210 -9.78 -11.31 -2.00
C THR A 210 -8.99 -10.45 -1.04
N MET A 211 -9.55 -9.32 -0.58
CA MET A 211 -8.85 -8.35 0.28
C MET A 211 -8.49 -8.89 1.68
N GLN A 212 -9.02 -10.04 2.06
CA GLN A 212 -8.66 -10.70 3.32
C GLN A 212 -7.61 -11.81 3.13
N ASN A 213 -7.18 -12.08 1.89
CA ASN A 213 -6.18 -13.08 1.54
C ASN A 213 -4.84 -12.39 1.27
N TYR A 214 -4.04 -12.22 2.31
CA TYR A 214 -2.76 -11.51 2.24
C TYR A 214 -1.72 -12.12 3.17
N PHE A 215 -0.46 -11.90 2.84
CA PHE A 215 0.66 -12.11 3.75
C PHE A 215 0.96 -10.83 4.51
N THR A 216 1.53 -10.95 5.71
CA THR A 216 1.97 -9.78 6.49
C THR A 216 3.23 -10.09 7.28
N TYR A 217 4.13 -9.13 7.30
CA TYR A 217 5.38 -9.17 8.05
C TYR A 217 5.86 -7.76 8.40
N ASN A 218 6.78 -7.64 9.35
CA ASN A 218 7.45 -6.38 9.64
C ASN A 218 8.77 -6.30 8.85
N GLY A 219 8.98 -5.20 8.17
CA GLY A 219 10.13 -5.00 7.32
C GLY A 219 10.56 -3.55 7.20
N SER A 220 11.19 -3.24 6.07
CA SER A 220 11.79 -1.94 5.82
C SER A 220 11.17 -1.25 4.60
N LEU A 221 11.56 0.01 4.39
CA LEU A 221 11.52 0.61 3.06
C LEU A 221 12.42 -0.19 2.12
N THR A 222 12.00 -0.37 0.87
CA THR A 222 12.76 -1.08 -0.17
C THR A 222 13.74 -0.18 -0.92
N THR A 223 13.74 1.12 -0.60
CA THR A 223 14.68 2.10 -1.11
C THR A 223 15.43 2.78 0.03
N PRO A 224 16.62 3.35 -0.21
CA PRO A 224 17.28 4.18 0.78
C PRO A 224 16.33 5.21 1.43
N PRO A 225 16.38 5.40 2.75
CA PRO A 225 17.40 4.88 3.69
C PRO A 225 17.15 3.47 4.25
N CYS A 226 16.24 2.66 3.69
CA CYS A 226 15.93 1.29 4.09
C CYS A 226 15.50 1.14 5.57
N SER A 227 14.83 2.14 6.13
CA SER A 227 14.39 2.15 7.54
C SER A 227 13.43 1.01 7.84
N GLU A 228 13.65 0.28 8.94
CA GLU A 228 12.83 -0.87 9.38
C GLU A 228 11.60 -0.41 10.16
N VAL A 229 10.65 0.23 9.46
CA VAL A 229 9.49 0.93 10.03
C VAL A 229 8.17 0.53 9.39
N VAL A 230 8.17 -0.52 8.58
CA VAL A 230 7.03 -0.89 7.72
C VAL A 230 6.34 -2.16 8.23
N THR A 231 5.01 -2.09 8.36
CA THR A 231 4.13 -3.26 8.39
C THR A 231 3.66 -3.51 6.96
N TRP A 232 4.08 -4.63 6.38
CA TRP A 232 3.72 -5.06 5.04
C TRP A 232 2.40 -5.83 5.02
N VAL A 233 1.60 -5.58 3.99
CA VAL A 233 0.37 -6.31 3.67
C VAL A 233 0.40 -6.63 2.18
N ASP A 234 0.79 -7.86 1.83
CA ASP A 234 1.03 -8.30 0.47
C ASP A 234 -0.14 -9.15 -0.01
N PHE A 235 -0.99 -8.58 -0.87
CA PHE A 235 -2.19 -9.28 -1.35
C PHE A 235 -1.82 -10.42 -2.28
N LYS A 236 -2.17 -11.63 -1.88
CA LYS A 236 -1.75 -12.88 -2.53
C LYS A 236 -2.21 -13.00 -3.99
N ASN A 237 -3.38 -12.46 -4.30
CA ASN A 237 -4.00 -12.63 -5.60
C ASN A 237 -3.51 -11.55 -6.59
N PRO A 238 -2.73 -11.91 -7.63
CA PRO A 238 -2.27 -10.92 -8.60
C PRO A 238 -3.42 -10.36 -9.43
N GLN A 239 -3.22 -9.14 -9.90
CA GLN A 239 -4.04 -8.49 -10.91
C GLN A 239 -3.41 -8.67 -12.29
N LEU A 240 -4.14 -8.31 -13.34
CA LEU A 240 -3.64 -8.42 -14.70
C LEU A 240 -3.43 -7.03 -15.29
N LEU A 241 -2.31 -6.86 -16.01
CA LEU A 241 -2.03 -5.72 -16.89
C LEU A 241 -1.66 -6.25 -18.28
N SER A 242 -2.01 -5.51 -19.33
CA SER A 242 -1.57 -5.92 -20.66
C SER A 242 -0.06 -5.70 -20.85
N HIS A 243 0.52 -6.48 -21.77
CA HIS A 243 1.92 -6.31 -22.18
C HIS A 243 2.26 -4.86 -22.55
N ASP A 244 1.35 -4.18 -23.27
CA ASP A 244 1.53 -2.79 -23.67
C ASP A 244 1.46 -1.83 -22.48
N GLN A 245 0.59 -2.10 -21.49
CA GLN A 245 0.52 -1.32 -20.26
C GLN A 245 1.80 -1.45 -19.45
N LEU A 246 2.33 -2.66 -19.28
CA LEU A 246 3.61 -2.91 -18.63
C LEU A 246 4.78 -2.24 -19.37
N ALA A 247 4.83 -2.37 -20.70
CA ALA A 247 5.87 -1.77 -21.53
C ALA A 247 5.89 -0.23 -21.46
N ALA A 248 4.76 0.41 -21.19
CA ALA A 248 4.69 1.87 -21.07
C ALA A 248 5.53 2.40 -19.89
N PHE A 249 5.60 1.69 -18.76
CA PHE A 249 6.42 2.08 -17.61
C PHE A 249 7.92 2.03 -17.91
N ARG A 250 8.38 1.10 -18.74
CA ARG A 250 9.79 0.93 -19.14
C ARG A 250 10.32 2.05 -20.03
N ASN A 251 9.48 2.98 -20.46
CA ASN A 251 9.90 4.16 -21.22
C ASN A 251 10.25 5.37 -20.36
N LEU A 252 9.96 5.31 -19.06
CA LEU A 252 10.37 6.34 -18.11
C LEU A 252 11.90 6.43 -18.02
N ARG A 253 12.42 7.60 -17.64
CA ARG A 253 13.86 7.86 -17.59
C ARG A 253 14.35 8.09 -16.19
N THR A 254 15.60 7.75 -15.96
CA THR A 254 16.43 8.08 -14.81
C THR A 254 17.05 9.47 -14.95
N SER A 255 17.70 9.95 -13.89
CA SER A 255 18.33 11.29 -13.86
C SER A 255 19.44 11.46 -14.89
N ASP A 256 20.12 10.38 -15.29
CA ASP A 256 21.15 10.37 -16.33
C ASP A 256 20.57 10.28 -17.76
N GLY A 257 19.25 10.25 -17.88
CA GLY A 257 18.52 10.21 -19.15
C GLY A 257 18.37 8.81 -19.78
N ASN A 258 18.89 7.76 -19.13
CA ASN A 258 18.68 6.38 -19.56
C ASN A 258 17.23 5.94 -19.31
N LYS A 259 16.79 4.86 -19.95
CA LYS A 259 15.49 4.25 -19.64
C LYS A 259 15.56 3.57 -18.27
N LEU A 260 14.54 3.78 -17.45
CA LEU A 260 14.34 3.06 -16.20
C LEU A 260 13.65 1.72 -16.52
N THR A 261 14.43 0.77 -17.03
CA THR A 261 13.91 -0.52 -17.49
C THR A 261 13.51 -1.44 -16.36
N HIS A 262 14.10 -1.26 -15.18
CA HIS A 262 13.75 -1.97 -13.94
C HIS A 262 14.02 -1.07 -12.71
N ASN A 263 13.29 -1.30 -11.64
CA ASN A 263 13.39 -0.51 -10.41
C ASN A 263 12.99 -1.30 -9.15
N PHE A 264 13.47 -2.52 -9.02
CA PHE A 264 13.24 -3.36 -7.85
C PHE A 264 14.54 -3.68 -7.12
N ARG A 265 14.47 -3.73 -5.79
CA ARG A 265 15.54 -4.21 -4.92
C ARG A 265 15.52 -5.73 -4.90
N PRO A 266 16.67 -6.42 -4.94
CA PRO A 266 16.72 -7.86 -4.73
C PRO A 266 16.15 -8.27 -3.37
N VAL A 267 15.58 -9.48 -3.29
CA VAL A 267 15.05 -10.04 -2.03
C VAL A 267 16.13 -10.12 -0.96
N GLN A 268 15.72 -9.82 0.27
CA GLN A 268 16.56 -9.77 1.45
C GLN A 268 16.31 -10.99 2.34
N PRO A 269 17.29 -11.39 3.18
CA PRO A 269 17.11 -12.50 4.09
C PRO A 269 15.92 -12.30 5.04
N LEU A 270 15.11 -13.33 5.20
CA LEU A 270 13.99 -13.32 6.16
C LEU A 270 14.49 -13.20 7.60
N SER A 271 15.69 -13.72 7.90
CA SER A 271 16.32 -13.74 9.23
C SER A 271 15.43 -14.47 10.25
N ASP A 272 15.18 -13.86 11.42
CA ASP A 272 14.37 -14.41 12.51
C ASP A 272 12.89 -14.01 12.44
N ARG A 273 12.45 -13.39 11.35
CA ARG A 273 11.07 -12.95 11.15
C ARG A 273 10.16 -14.12 10.81
N LEU A 274 8.88 -13.94 11.21
CA LEU A 274 7.78 -14.79 10.78
C LEU A 274 6.95 -14.01 9.77
N VAL A 275 6.52 -14.70 8.71
CA VAL A 275 5.49 -14.22 7.80
C VAL A 275 4.17 -14.89 8.21
N TYR A 276 3.13 -14.09 8.31
CA TYR A 276 1.78 -14.57 8.60
C TYR A 276 0.94 -14.53 7.33
N HIS A 277 0.13 -15.54 7.13
CA HIS A 277 -0.89 -15.58 6.09
C HIS A 277 -2.25 -15.38 6.74
N ASN A 278 -2.93 -14.29 6.44
CA ASN A 278 -4.29 -14.08 6.90
C ASN A 278 -5.24 -14.93 6.08
N VAL A 279 -5.87 -15.88 6.75
CA VAL A 279 -6.88 -16.80 6.14
C VAL A 279 -8.22 -16.43 6.74
N PHE A 280 -9.05 -15.74 6.00
CA PHE A 280 -10.40 -15.42 6.44
C PHE A 280 -11.30 -16.64 6.32
N ASN A 281 -11.58 -17.29 7.45
CA ASN A 281 -12.57 -18.36 7.53
C ASN A 281 -13.95 -17.78 7.83
N ILE A 282 -14.83 -17.76 6.82
CA ILE A 282 -16.24 -17.34 6.95
C ILE A 282 -17.01 -18.21 7.99
N ASP A 283 -16.50 -19.40 8.28
CA ASP A 283 -17.16 -20.39 9.15
C ASP A 283 -17.10 -20.06 10.66
N ASN A 284 -16.36 -19.04 11.08
CA ASN A 284 -16.18 -18.70 12.51
C ASN A 284 -17.07 -17.54 13.01
N ASP A 285 -17.88 -16.92 12.16
CA ASP A 285 -18.82 -15.86 12.55
C ASP A 285 -20.23 -16.35 12.88
N VAL A 286 -20.44 -17.64 13.13
CA VAL A 286 -21.66 -18.10 13.80
C VAL A 286 -21.49 -17.82 15.30
N PRO A 287 -22.30 -16.93 15.90
CA PRO A 287 -22.26 -16.72 17.34
C PRO A 287 -22.49 -18.06 18.02
N LEU A 288 -21.59 -18.45 18.92
CA LEU A 288 -21.86 -19.55 19.85
C LEU A 288 -23.12 -19.16 20.65
N GLU A 289 -24.28 -19.64 20.21
CA GLU A 289 -25.46 -19.67 21.06
C GLU A 289 -25.07 -20.46 22.32
N ASN A 290 -25.15 -19.78 23.45
CA ASN A 290 -24.94 -20.34 24.77
C ASN A 290 -25.86 -21.54 24.96
N ASN A 291 -25.36 -22.76 24.75
CA ASN A 291 -25.97 -23.94 25.31
C ASN A 291 -25.75 -23.94 26.82
N LEU A 292 -26.63 -23.26 27.53
CA LEU A 292 -26.87 -23.51 28.92
C LEU A 292 -27.62 -24.86 29.00
N ASN A 293 -26.86 -25.88 29.29
CA ASN A 293 -27.35 -27.18 29.76
C ASN A 293 -28.18 -26.95 31.02
N ASN A 294 -29.47 -27.21 30.92
CA ASN A 294 -30.25 -27.67 32.07
C ASN A 294 -30.61 -29.12 31.81
N ASN A 295 -29.87 -30.01 32.49
CA ASN A 295 -30.34 -31.32 32.84
C ASN A 295 -31.48 -31.16 33.83
N GLU A 296 -32.67 -31.70 33.52
CA GLU A 296 -33.55 -32.32 34.48
C GLU A 296 -34.61 -33.18 33.77
N ASP A 297 -34.46 -34.43 34.01
CA ASP A 297 -35.33 -35.56 34.26
C ASP A 297 -36.76 -35.68 33.67
N ALA A 298 -36.93 -36.84 33.04
CA ALA A 298 -38.07 -37.79 33.12
C ALA A 298 -39.51 -37.34 32.82
N GLY A 299 -40.12 -38.03 31.88
CA GLY A 299 -41.53 -38.43 32.06
C GLY A 299 -42.48 -38.18 30.88
N ASP A 300 -42.77 -39.25 30.16
CA ASP A 300 -44.09 -39.66 29.64
C ASP A 300 -44.90 -38.83 28.62
N LYS A 301 -45.02 -39.44 27.44
CA LYS A 301 -46.26 -39.74 26.66
C LYS A 301 -47.27 -38.63 26.22
N TYR A 302 -47.58 -38.77 24.97
CA TYR A 302 -48.85 -38.63 24.24
C TYR A 302 -49.07 -37.46 23.26
N ASN A 303 -49.19 -37.91 22.01
CA ASN A 303 -50.16 -37.54 20.96
C ASN A 303 -50.50 -36.06 20.62
N GLY A 304 -50.32 -35.78 19.35
CA GLY A 304 -51.39 -35.25 18.49
C GLY A 304 -51.48 -33.75 18.30
N GLY A 305 -51.40 -33.33 17.06
CA GLY A 305 -52.05 -32.10 16.63
C GLY A 305 -51.29 -31.17 15.70
N LEU A 306 -51.59 -31.25 14.42
CA LEU A 306 -51.27 -30.21 13.43
C LEU A 306 -51.87 -28.86 13.89
N SER A 307 -51.08 -27.79 13.76
CA SER A 307 -51.64 -26.44 13.62
C SER A 307 -50.72 -25.58 12.80
N ILE A 308 -51.19 -25.19 11.62
CA ILE A 308 -50.68 -24.16 10.71
C ILE A 308 -51.06 -22.79 11.31
N ARG A 309 -50.11 -21.88 11.45
CA ARG A 309 -50.37 -20.43 11.49
C ARG A 309 -49.17 -19.67 10.90
N SER A 310 -49.35 -19.21 9.71
CA SER A 310 -49.44 -17.87 9.11
C SER A 310 -48.41 -16.82 9.57
N SER A 311 -47.64 -16.44 8.56
CA SER A 311 -46.76 -15.28 8.43
C SER A 311 -47.40 -13.95 8.85
N ALA A 312 -46.64 -13.11 9.56
CA ALA A 312 -46.93 -11.69 9.69
C ALA A 312 -45.76 -10.91 9.11
N THR A 313 -45.95 -10.34 7.95
CA THR A 313 -45.14 -9.32 7.31
C THR A 313 -45.27 -8.00 8.07
N MET A 314 -44.17 -7.48 8.57
CA MET A 314 -44.13 -6.16 9.19
C MET A 314 -43.57 -5.17 8.17
N SER A 315 -44.46 -4.35 7.62
CA SER A 315 -44.13 -3.23 6.74
C SER A 315 -43.69 -2.04 7.59
N ILE A 316 -42.45 -1.58 7.34
CA ILE A 316 -41.97 -0.31 7.94
C ILE A 316 -42.25 0.81 6.95
N LEU A 317 -43.06 1.75 7.41
CA LEU A 317 -43.45 2.98 6.72
C LEU A 317 -42.35 4.03 6.92
N PHE A 318 -41.71 4.47 5.83
CA PHE A 318 -40.84 5.66 5.84
C PHE A 318 -41.71 6.92 5.70
N VAL A 319 -41.68 7.78 6.71
CA VAL A 319 -42.21 9.15 6.65
C VAL A 319 -41.10 10.08 6.17
N VAL A 320 -41.25 10.61 4.96
CA VAL A 320 -40.41 11.69 4.44
C VAL A 320 -41.01 13.01 4.88
N SER A 321 -40.31 13.77 5.74
CA SER A 321 -40.62 15.16 6.05
C SER A 321 -39.80 16.09 5.17
N THR A 322 -40.45 16.68 4.18
CA THR A 322 -39.94 17.82 3.42
C THR A 322 -40.13 19.09 4.24
N VAL A 323 -39.03 19.79 4.54
CA VAL A 323 -39.05 21.18 5.01
C VAL A 323 -38.56 22.06 3.88
N LEU A 324 -39.50 22.80 3.28
CA LEU A 324 -39.19 23.97 2.45
C LEU A 324 -38.80 25.13 3.40
N VAL A 325 -37.68 25.76 3.17
CA VAL A 325 -37.41 27.14 3.62
C VAL A 325 -37.02 27.97 2.42
N THR A 326 -37.91 28.90 2.09
CA THR A 326 -37.71 30.03 1.19
C THR A 326 -37.04 31.15 2.00
N ILE A 327 -35.96 31.72 1.56
CA ILE A 327 -35.59 33.12 1.29
C ILE A 327 -34.16 33.17 0.79
#